data_476c08ff3415069ebbe8823db1bfb5d7
#
_entry.id   476c08ff3415069ebbe8823db1bfb5d7
#
_cell.length_a   1.000
_cell.length_b   1.000
_cell.length_c   1.000
_cell.angle_alpha   90.00
_cell.angle_beta   90.00
_cell.angle_gamma   90.00
#
_symmetry.space_group_name_H-M   'P 1'
#
loop_
_entity.id
_entity.type
_entity.pdbx_description
1 polymer ?
#
loop_
_entity_poly.entity_id
_entity_poly.type
_entity_poly.pdbx_seq_one_letter_code
_entity_poly.pdbx_strand_id
1 'polypeptide(L)'
;MKKRPTITIASFLVLLVVIFQFACKHELPVPVCDGSTFSIAVTQTPATLNQNNGTITATATGGSGFKFSLNGGAFQDTGYFSGLEPFRTYNVVGKNSFGCTDTAIVQITSYDPCQGVNINVTLTKVDASLNQSNGSVTATATGGTGF
;
A
#
# COMPACT_ATOMS: atom_id res chain seq x y z
N MET A 1 29.89 5.20 -78.05
CA MET A 1 29.28 3.98 -77.50
C MET A 1 29.36 4.04 -75.96
N LYS A 2 28.23 4.25 -75.29
CA LYS A 2 28.15 4.43 -73.84
C LYS A 2 27.88 3.04 -73.20
N LYS A 3 28.91 2.44 -72.52
CA LYS A 3 28.76 1.17 -71.82
C LYS A 3 27.81 1.36 -70.62
N ARG A 4 26.71 0.64 -70.65
CA ARG A 4 25.81 0.54 -69.49
C ARG A 4 26.45 -0.41 -68.46
N PRO A 5 26.49 -0.04 -67.15
CA PRO A 5 27.00 -0.96 -66.16
C PRO A 5 25.98 -2.09 -65.95
N THR A 6 26.39 -3.32 -66.18
CA THR A 6 25.62 -4.53 -65.82
C THR A 6 25.76 -4.72 -64.30
N ILE A 7 24.73 -4.33 -63.56
CA ILE A 7 24.60 -4.68 -62.14
C ILE A 7 24.30 -6.16 -62.09
N THR A 8 25.25 -6.95 -61.66
CA THR A 8 25.09 -8.39 -61.51
C THR A 8 24.15 -8.68 -60.30
N ILE A 9 23.32 -9.71 -60.42
CA ILE A 9 22.37 -10.15 -59.38
C ILE A 9 23.07 -10.34 -58.02
N ALA A 10 24.34 -10.71 -58.02
CA ALA A 10 25.18 -10.83 -56.82
C ALA A 10 25.34 -9.51 -56.06
N SER A 11 25.50 -8.37 -56.79
CA SER A 11 25.64 -7.04 -56.19
C SER A 11 24.32 -6.57 -55.53
N PHE A 12 23.17 -6.95 -56.10
CA PHE A 12 21.86 -6.64 -55.55
C PHE A 12 21.57 -7.45 -54.29
N LEU A 13 22.00 -8.72 -54.24
CA LEU A 13 21.84 -9.62 -53.10
C LEU A 13 22.69 -9.16 -51.89
N VAL A 14 23.91 -8.69 -52.12
CA VAL A 14 24.79 -8.14 -51.07
C VAL A 14 24.21 -6.85 -50.51
N LEU A 15 23.65 -5.96 -51.33
CA LEU A 15 23.00 -4.75 -50.90
C LEU A 15 21.76 -5.03 -50.01
N LEU A 16 20.97 -6.06 -50.39
CA LEU A 16 19.77 -6.46 -49.63
C LEU A 16 20.14 -7.04 -48.26
N VAL A 17 21.21 -7.82 -48.16
CA VAL A 17 21.71 -8.37 -46.90
C VAL A 17 22.23 -7.27 -45.96
N VAL A 18 22.91 -6.25 -46.48
CA VAL A 18 23.41 -5.11 -45.69
C VAL A 18 22.25 -4.28 -45.13
N ILE A 19 21.14 -4.09 -45.90
CA ILE A 19 19.98 -3.36 -45.42
C ILE A 19 19.27 -4.13 -44.27
N PHE A 20 19.24 -5.47 -44.34
CA PHE A 20 18.65 -6.30 -43.28
C PHE A 20 19.44 -6.26 -41.95
N GLN A 21 20.75 -5.96 -41.99
CA GLN A 21 21.58 -5.87 -40.79
C GLN A 21 21.33 -4.60 -39.98
N PHE A 22 20.79 -3.55 -40.62
CA PHE A 22 20.48 -2.27 -39.91
C PHE A 22 19.05 -2.21 -39.36
N ALA A 23 18.18 -3.16 -39.67
CA ALA A 23 16.76 -3.13 -39.29
C ALA A 23 16.48 -3.66 -37.86
N CYS A 24 17.47 -4.16 -37.12
CA CYS A 24 17.23 -4.84 -35.85
C CYS A 24 18.05 -4.31 -34.67
N LYS A 25 18.20 -2.99 -34.55
CA LYS A 25 18.67 -2.36 -33.30
C LYS A 25 17.78 -1.20 -32.91
N HIS A 26 16.49 -1.48 -32.80
CA HIS A 26 15.64 -0.66 -31.96
C HIS A 26 15.64 -1.33 -30.57
N GLU A 27 16.76 -1.21 -29.88
CA GLU A 27 16.74 -1.40 -28.42
C GLU A 27 15.83 -0.30 -27.88
N LEU A 28 14.62 -0.69 -27.51
CA LEU A 28 13.81 0.13 -26.63
C LEU A 28 14.73 0.49 -25.45
N PRO A 29 14.85 1.77 -25.07
CA PRO A 29 15.64 2.12 -23.91
C PRO A 29 15.07 1.30 -22.73
N VAL A 30 15.84 0.33 -22.26
CA VAL A 30 15.54 -0.38 -21.00
C VAL A 30 15.44 0.73 -19.97
N PRO A 31 14.31 0.87 -19.28
CA PRO A 31 14.22 1.85 -18.22
C PRO A 31 15.37 1.56 -17.26
N VAL A 32 16.30 2.50 -17.16
CA VAL A 32 17.44 2.37 -16.27
C VAL A 32 16.92 2.60 -14.87
N CYS A 33 16.48 1.51 -14.25
CA CYS A 33 16.20 1.47 -12.82
C CYS A 33 17.52 1.26 -12.06
N ASP A 34 18.54 1.99 -12.45
CA ASP A 34 19.82 1.94 -11.76
C ASP A 34 19.67 2.68 -10.41
N GLY A 35 19.01 2.02 -9.52
CA GLY A 35 19.03 2.01 -8.06
C GLY A 35 18.97 3.34 -7.31
N SER A 36 19.14 4.47 -7.93
CA SER A 36 19.53 5.64 -7.16
C SER A 36 18.42 6.61 -6.78
N THR A 37 17.21 6.48 -7.34
CA THR A 37 16.22 7.53 -7.10
C THR A 37 14.79 7.08 -6.80
N PHE A 38 14.36 5.87 -7.21
CA PHE A 38 13.01 5.42 -6.88
C PHE A 38 12.96 4.83 -5.47
N SER A 39 12.15 5.41 -4.60
CA SER A 39 11.96 4.94 -3.23
C SER A 39 10.53 5.16 -2.79
N ILE A 40 10.02 4.24 -1.93
CA ILE A 40 8.75 4.40 -1.25
C ILE A 40 8.96 4.63 0.25
N ALA A 41 8.09 5.42 0.84
CA ALA A 41 7.95 5.57 2.29
C ALA A 41 6.53 5.19 2.70
N VAL A 42 6.40 4.48 3.82
CA VAL A 42 5.11 4.03 4.34
C VAL A 42 4.90 4.52 5.76
N THR A 43 3.67 4.94 6.07
CA THR A 43 3.19 5.23 7.40
C THR A 43 1.95 4.40 7.68
N GLN A 44 1.71 4.07 8.94
CA GLN A 44 0.52 3.30 9.32
C GLN A 44 -0.28 4.05 10.40
N THR A 45 -1.59 3.82 10.43
CA THR A 45 -2.46 4.16 11.56
C THR A 45 -2.85 2.85 12.25
N PRO A 46 -2.71 2.77 13.59
CA PRO A 46 -3.09 1.58 14.34
C PRO A 46 -4.55 1.19 14.10
N ALA A 47 -4.82 -0.10 14.08
CA ALA A 47 -6.19 -0.61 14.15
C ALA A 47 -6.69 -0.55 15.60
N THR A 48 -7.98 -0.30 15.79
CA THR A 48 -8.62 -0.50 17.08
C THR A 48 -8.59 -1.99 17.43
N LEU A 49 -8.36 -2.32 18.68
CA LEU A 49 -8.32 -3.72 19.13
C LEU A 49 -9.58 -4.48 18.66
N ASN A 50 -9.37 -5.64 18.05
CA ASN A 50 -10.40 -6.50 17.46
C ASN A 50 -11.20 -5.87 16.30
N GLN A 51 -10.70 -4.78 15.67
CA GLN A 51 -11.33 -4.20 14.49
C GLN A 51 -10.34 -4.14 13.33
N ASN A 52 -10.85 -4.32 12.11
CA ASN A 52 -10.07 -4.23 10.88
C ASN A 52 -10.19 -2.81 10.30
N ASN A 53 -9.71 -1.82 11.04
CA ASN A 53 -9.77 -0.40 10.66
C ASN A 53 -8.40 0.29 10.58
N GLY A 54 -7.33 -0.48 10.64
CA GLY A 54 -5.98 0.03 10.40
C GLY A 54 -5.81 0.55 8.98
N THR A 55 -4.87 1.47 8.79
CA THR A 55 -4.56 2.02 7.46
C THR A 55 -3.07 2.07 7.21
N ILE A 56 -2.69 2.03 5.93
CA ILE A 56 -1.34 2.32 5.44
C ILE A 56 -1.44 3.43 4.41
N THR A 57 -0.52 4.39 4.51
CA THR A 57 -0.30 5.41 3.49
C THR A 57 1.12 5.26 2.95
N ALA A 58 1.23 4.99 1.65
CA ALA A 58 2.49 4.91 0.92
C ALA A 58 2.67 6.16 0.05
N THR A 59 3.87 6.69 0.05
CA THR A 59 4.32 7.77 -0.82
C THR A 59 5.54 7.31 -1.61
N ALA A 60 5.78 7.89 -2.77
CA ALA A 60 6.93 7.54 -3.61
C ALA A 60 7.66 8.78 -4.10
N THR A 61 8.96 8.62 -4.33
CA THR A 61 9.85 9.61 -4.92
C THR A 61 10.66 8.99 -6.06
N GLY A 62 11.31 9.80 -6.88
CA GLY A 62 12.17 9.29 -7.96
C GLY A 62 11.40 8.91 -9.23
N GLY A 63 10.53 9.78 -9.72
CA GLY A 63 9.83 9.58 -11.00
C GLY A 63 8.43 10.17 -11.01
N SER A 64 7.57 9.59 -11.85
CA SER A 64 6.17 9.97 -12.00
C SER A 64 5.31 8.74 -12.29
N GLY A 65 3.98 8.91 -12.30
CA GLY A 65 3.04 7.82 -12.60
C GLY A 65 3.13 6.68 -11.59
N PHE A 66 3.24 7.04 -10.32
CA PHE A 66 3.36 6.08 -9.22
C PHE A 66 2.10 5.23 -9.09
N LYS A 67 2.32 3.93 -8.88
CA LYS A 67 1.27 2.96 -8.55
C LYS A 67 1.72 2.09 -7.40
N PHE A 68 0.77 1.68 -6.57
CA PHE A 68 1.03 0.93 -5.35
C PHE A 68 0.21 -0.35 -5.32
N SER A 69 0.79 -1.40 -4.75
CA SER A 69 0.14 -2.70 -4.54
C SER A 69 0.34 -3.14 -3.09
N LEU A 70 -0.65 -3.79 -2.52
CA LEU A 70 -0.60 -4.38 -1.18
C LEU A 70 -0.62 -5.91 -1.31
N ASN A 71 0.33 -6.60 -0.67
CA ASN A 71 0.44 -8.07 -0.63
C ASN A 71 0.34 -8.74 -2.00
N GLY A 72 0.90 -8.11 -3.05
CA GLY A 72 0.87 -8.65 -4.41
C GLY A 72 -0.48 -8.53 -5.12
N GLY A 73 -1.43 -7.76 -4.60
CA GLY A 73 -2.68 -7.44 -5.25
C GLY A 73 -2.52 -6.54 -6.48
N ALA A 74 -3.63 -6.12 -7.07
CA ALA A 74 -3.62 -5.20 -8.20
C ALA A 74 -2.97 -3.85 -7.85
N PHE A 75 -2.26 -3.27 -8.81
CA PHE A 75 -1.71 -1.92 -8.66
C PHE A 75 -2.81 -0.87 -8.80
N GLN A 76 -2.81 0.10 -7.89
CA GLN A 76 -3.69 1.27 -7.86
C GLN A 76 -2.88 2.58 -7.90
N ASP A 77 -3.52 3.69 -8.26
CA ASP A 77 -2.87 5.00 -8.39
C ASP A 77 -2.66 5.69 -7.03
N THR A 78 -3.44 5.30 -6.02
CA THR A 78 -3.31 5.83 -4.65
C THR A 78 -2.49 4.90 -3.77
N GLY A 79 -1.63 5.46 -2.92
CA GLY A 79 -0.88 4.70 -1.90
C GLY A 79 -1.68 4.46 -0.62
N TYR A 80 -3.00 4.64 -0.62
CA TYR A 80 -3.84 4.49 0.57
C TYR A 80 -4.52 3.12 0.60
N PHE A 81 -4.33 2.40 1.72
CA PHE A 81 -4.94 1.11 2.01
C PHE A 81 -5.63 1.17 3.36
N SER A 82 -6.85 0.66 3.45
CA SER A 82 -7.67 0.67 4.67
C SER A 82 -8.29 -0.70 4.94
N GLY A 83 -8.95 -0.85 6.08
CA GLY A 83 -9.56 -2.12 6.46
C GLY A 83 -8.53 -3.17 6.91
N LEU A 84 -7.39 -2.73 7.44
CA LEU A 84 -6.28 -3.60 7.77
C LEU A 84 -6.39 -4.14 9.19
N GLU A 85 -6.06 -5.42 9.33
CA GLU A 85 -6.11 -6.14 10.60
C GLU A 85 -4.96 -5.73 11.53
N PRO A 86 -5.20 -5.61 12.86
CA PRO A 86 -4.14 -5.38 13.83
C PRO A 86 -3.16 -6.58 13.88
N PHE A 87 -1.91 -6.29 14.26
CA PHE A 87 -0.80 -7.24 14.39
C PHE A 87 -0.40 -7.98 13.10
N ARG A 88 -1.00 -7.64 11.96
CA ARG A 88 -0.68 -8.24 10.67
C ARG A 88 0.40 -7.43 9.96
N THR A 89 1.32 -8.15 9.31
CA THR A 89 2.37 -7.57 8.47
C THR A 89 1.89 -7.52 7.03
N TYR A 90 2.14 -6.38 6.38
CA TYR A 90 1.77 -6.09 5.00
C TYR A 90 3.01 -5.73 4.19
N ASN A 91 3.03 -6.20 2.95
CA ASN A 91 4.05 -5.87 1.97
C ASN A 91 3.47 -4.85 0.98
N VAL A 92 4.06 -3.66 0.93
CA VAL A 92 3.69 -2.59 0.01
C VAL A 92 4.74 -2.51 -1.08
N VAL A 93 4.33 -2.65 -2.33
CA VAL A 93 5.18 -2.48 -3.50
C VAL A 93 4.76 -1.22 -4.24
N GLY A 94 5.70 -0.31 -4.46
CA GLY A 94 5.53 0.84 -5.33
C GLY A 94 6.21 0.62 -6.67
N LYS A 95 5.66 1.22 -7.73
CA LYS A 95 6.33 1.31 -9.03
C LYS A 95 6.10 2.68 -9.67
N ASN A 96 7.04 3.12 -10.50
CA ASN A 96 6.89 4.32 -11.32
C ASN A 96 6.50 3.99 -12.77
N SER A 97 6.31 5.01 -13.61
CA SER A 97 5.99 4.86 -15.04
C SER A 97 7.08 4.16 -15.86
N PHE A 98 8.32 4.13 -15.38
CA PHE A 98 9.43 3.44 -16.01
C PHE A 98 9.51 1.96 -15.63
N GLY A 99 8.65 1.48 -14.70
CA GLY A 99 8.65 0.11 -14.20
C GLY A 99 9.63 -0.17 -13.08
N CYS A 100 10.33 0.85 -12.55
CA CYS A 100 11.15 0.70 -11.36
C CYS A 100 10.29 0.43 -10.14
N THR A 101 10.68 -0.51 -9.30
CA THR A 101 9.93 -0.93 -8.12
C THR A 101 10.75 -0.81 -6.85
N ASP A 102 10.08 -0.53 -5.75
CA ASP A 102 10.62 -0.60 -4.40
C ASP A 102 9.57 -1.20 -3.47
N THR A 103 10.00 -1.74 -2.34
CA THR A 103 9.17 -2.53 -1.44
C THR A 103 9.39 -2.12 0.00
N ALA A 104 8.32 -1.91 0.74
CA ALA A 104 8.33 -1.68 2.17
C ALA A 104 7.46 -2.71 2.90
N ILE A 105 7.93 -3.15 4.06
CA ILE A 105 7.20 -4.05 4.96
C ILE A 105 6.79 -3.27 6.18
N VAL A 106 5.49 -3.33 6.54
CA VAL A 106 4.93 -2.60 7.67
C VAL A 106 3.94 -3.48 8.44
N GLN A 107 4.02 -3.45 9.76
CA GLN A 107 3.05 -4.13 10.63
C GLN A 107 2.05 -3.10 11.15
N ILE A 108 0.75 -3.41 11.08
CA ILE A 108 -0.29 -2.61 11.73
C ILE A 108 -0.24 -2.88 13.24
N THR A 109 -0.06 -1.83 14.01
CA THR A 109 -0.14 -1.91 15.47
C THR A 109 -1.60 -1.89 15.92
N SER A 110 -1.84 -2.28 17.19
CA SER A 110 -3.17 -2.19 17.80
C SER A 110 -3.25 -1.01 18.76
N TYR A 111 -4.38 -0.35 18.75
CA TYR A 111 -4.77 0.64 19.75
C TYR A 111 -5.96 0.11 20.55
N ASP A 112 -5.80 0.07 21.88
CA ASP A 112 -6.90 -0.28 22.79
C ASP A 112 -7.41 1.01 23.44
N PRO A 113 -8.61 1.47 23.10
CA PRO A 113 -9.19 2.68 23.67
C PRO A 113 -9.50 2.55 25.18
N CYS A 114 -9.54 1.30 25.69
CA CYS A 114 -9.78 1.03 27.11
C CYS A 114 -8.47 0.88 27.92
N GLN A 115 -7.30 0.93 27.24
CA GLN A 115 -6.03 0.79 27.94
C GLN A 115 -5.79 1.96 28.90
N GLY A 116 -5.62 1.64 30.19
CA GLY A 116 -5.40 2.63 31.27
C GLY A 116 -6.68 3.29 31.79
N VAL A 117 -7.85 2.90 31.30
CA VAL A 117 -9.14 3.37 31.82
C VAL A 117 -9.59 2.44 32.95
N ASN A 118 -9.53 2.94 34.18
CA ASN A 118 -10.10 2.24 35.34
C ASN A 118 -11.55 2.70 35.54
N ILE A 119 -12.49 1.81 35.29
CA ILE A 119 -13.90 2.05 35.56
C ILE A 119 -14.21 1.53 36.95
N ASN A 120 -14.69 2.41 37.83
CA ASN A 120 -15.17 2.05 39.16
C ASN A 120 -16.68 2.21 39.23
N VAL A 121 -17.37 1.14 39.61
CA VAL A 121 -18.83 1.14 39.80
C VAL A 121 -19.14 0.98 41.29
N THR A 122 -19.86 1.96 41.82
CA THR A 122 -20.32 1.96 43.20
C THR A 122 -21.83 1.77 43.22
N LEU A 123 -22.30 0.87 44.05
CA LEU A 123 -23.72 0.61 44.27
C LEU A 123 -24.13 1.09 45.64
N THR A 124 -25.20 1.87 45.69
CA THR A 124 -25.91 2.21 46.92
C THR A 124 -27.29 1.66 46.90
N LYS A 125 -27.71 1.00 47.99
CA LYS A 125 -29.05 0.46 48.14
C LYS A 125 -29.82 1.16 49.22
N VAL A 126 -31.14 1.23 49.03
CA VAL A 126 -32.12 1.56 50.06
C VAL A 126 -33.00 0.31 50.21
N ASP A 127 -33.00 -0.25 51.40
CA ASP A 127 -33.79 -1.44 51.71
C ASP A 127 -35.30 -1.11 51.70
N ALA A 128 -36.08 -2.03 51.19
CA ALA A 128 -37.54 -1.90 51.21
C ALA A 128 -38.07 -1.97 52.68
N SER A 129 -39.09 -1.21 52.97
CA SER A 129 -39.81 -1.34 54.20
C SER A 129 -40.59 -2.66 54.23
N LEU A 130 -40.82 -3.17 55.43
CA LEU A 130 -41.52 -4.46 55.61
C LEU A 130 -42.87 -4.44 54.88
N ASN A 131 -43.09 -5.47 54.03
CA ASN A 131 -44.29 -5.62 53.17
C ASN A 131 -44.51 -4.50 52.17
N GLN A 132 -43.49 -3.73 51.77
CA GLN A 132 -43.57 -2.71 50.73
C GLN A 132 -42.51 -2.93 49.63
N SER A 133 -42.84 -2.64 48.38
CA SER A 133 -41.93 -2.71 47.22
C SER A 133 -41.29 -1.35 46.95
N ASN A 134 -40.68 -0.70 47.98
CA ASN A 134 -40.13 0.64 47.91
C ASN A 134 -38.59 0.67 48.04
N GLY A 135 -37.94 -0.46 47.92
CA GLY A 135 -36.46 -0.51 47.85
C GLY A 135 -35.92 0.04 46.53
N SER A 136 -34.74 0.57 46.55
CA SER A 136 -34.04 1.06 45.38
C SER A 136 -32.57 0.71 45.37
N VAL A 137 -31.96 0.62 44.15
CA VAL A 137 -30.53 0.52 43.94
C VAL A 137 -30.12 1.62 42.98
N THR A 138 -29.10 2.37 43.37
CA THR A 138 -28.46 3.36 42.51
C THR A 138 -27.04 2.93 42.19
N ALA A 139 -26.70 2.85 40.90
CA ALA A 139 -25.36 2.61 40.42
C ALA A 139 -24.72 3.95 39.99
N THR A 140 -23.49 4.18 40.44
CA THR A 140 -22.68 5.32 40.01
C THR A 140 -21.37 4.81 39.44
N ALA A 141 -21.04 5.21 38.20
CA ALA A 141 -19.79 4.86 37.55
C ALA A 141 -18.86 6.07 37.45
N THR A 142 -17.56 5.83 37.59
CA THR A 142 -16.49 6.84 37.45
C THR A 142 -15.32 6.24 36.64
N GLY A 143 -14.48 7.09 36.04
CA GLY A 143 -13.27 6.67 35.36
C GLY A 143 -13.44 6.43 33.87
N GLY A 144 -14.54 6.85 33.25
CA GLY A 144 -14.78 6.81 31.81
C GLY A 144 -15.62 7.99 31.33
N THR A 145 -15.98 7.98 30.05
CA THR A 145 -16.92 8.95 29.45
C THR A 145 -18.10 8.21 28.83
N GLY A 146 -19.31 8.75 28.94
CA GLY A 146 -20.50 8.19 28.30
C GLY A 146 -21.20 7.05 29.08
N PHE A 147 -21.35 7.22 30.40
CA PHE A 147 -22.16 6.33 31.25
C PHE A 147 -23.64 6.70 31.18
#